data_82c71493971df610dd377b779ee177a6
#
_entry.id   82c71493971df610dd377b779ee177a6
#
_cell.length_a   1.000
_cell.length_b   1.000
_cell.length_c   1.000
_cell.angle_alpha   90.00
_cell.angle_beta   90.00
_cell.angle_gamma   90.00
#
_symmetry.space_group_name_H-M   'P 1'
#
loop_
_entity.id
_entity.type
_entity.pdbx_description
1 polymer ?
#
loop_
_entity_poly.entity_id
_entity_poly.type
_entity_poly.pdbx_seq_one_letter_code
_entity_poly.pdbx_strand_id
1 'polypeptide(L)'
;MEPTKEPTMEEKLQAVIALCEEGDPEMCAFLGKEFYYGWNVPQDLDRALRYLTVAAENGDAISQFTLGFMYWSGRGTEPDLDKAYELFLQAAEQDVPEAMYNVAKILLTKGFEKNRDEAMGWLRRSANAGYDAAYDMLSDLKDAGAGN
;
A
#
# COMPACT_ATOMS: atom_id res chain seq x y z
N MET A 1 0.64 -39.69 27.89
CA MET A 1 1.07 -38.57 27.05
C MET A 1 0.01 -37.46 27.20
N GLU A 2 0.36 -36.37 27.82
CA GLU A 2 -0.56 -35.23 27.90
C GLU A 2 -0.80 -34.68 26.51
N PRO A 3 -2.07 -34.29 26.17
CA PRO A 3 -2.30 -33.58 24.90
C PRO A 3 -1.51 -32.27 24.90
N THR A 4 -0.70 -32.05 23.90
CA THR A 4 -0.03 -30.77 23.71
C THR A 4 -1.09 -29.68 23.59
N LYS A 5 -1.15 -28.80 24.58
CA LYS A 5 -2.10 -27.70 24.60
C LYS A 5 -1.83 -26.84 23.36
N GLU A 6 -2.84 -26.64 22.53
CA GLU A 6 -2.70 -25.71 21.40
C GLU A 6 -2.31 -24.31 21.90
N PRO A 7 -1.36 -23.65 21.22
CA PRO A 7 -0.93 -22.32 21.63
C PRO A 7 -2.11 -21.33 21.59
N THR A 8 -2.18 -20.48 22.57
CA THR A 8 -3.16 -19.39 22.64
C THR A 8 -2.93 -18.40 21.50
N MET A 9 -3.92 -17.56 21.21
CA MET A 9 -3.77 -16.51 20.20
C MET A 9 -2.62 -15.55 20.55
N GLU A 10 -2.44 -15.24 21.83
CA GLU A 10 -1.34 -14.41 22.30
C GLU A 10 0.02 -15.07 22.09
N GLU A 11 0.15 -16.36 22.40
CA GLU A 11 1.38 -17.11 22.15
C GLU A 11 1.71 -17.18 20.64
N LYS A 12 0.70 -17.36 19.79
CA LYS A 12 0.87 -17.31 18.33
C LYS A 12 1.34 -15.92 17.86
N LEU A 13 0.73 -14.87 18.39
CA LEU A 13 1.12 -13.50 18.06
C LEU A 13 2.58 -13.20 18.47
N GLN A 14 2.96 -13.59 19.69
CA GLN A 14 4.34 -13.41 20.16
C GLN A 14 5.35 -14.17 19.30
N ALA A 15 5.02 -15.39 18.83
CA ALA A 15 5.87 -16.15 17.93
C ALA A 15 6.05 -15.44 16.59
N VAL A 16 5.00 -14.86 16.02
CA VAL A 16 5.08 -14.10 14.75
C VAL A 16 5.88 -12.81 14.92
N ILE A 17 5.72 -12.12 16.05
CA ILE A 17 6.53 -10.95 16.38
C ILE A 17 8.02 -11.32 16.45
N ALA A 18 8.37 -12.41 17.12
CA ALA A 18 9.75 -12.87 17.22
C ALA A 18 10.35 -13.15 15.84
N LEU A 19 9.62 -13.84 14.95
CA LEU A 19 10.08 -14.11 13.59
C LEU A 19 10.31 -12.83 12.78
N CYS A 20 9.42 -11.85 12.90
CA CYS A 20 9.63 -10.55 12.25
C CYS A 20 10.87 -9.84 12.81
N GLU A 21 11.07 -9.85 14.12
CA GLU A 21 12.25 -9.24 14.77
C GLU A 21 13.55 -9.96 14.42
N GLU A 22 13.51 -11.26 14.12
CA GLU A 22 14.64 -12.04 13.57
C GLU A 22 14.91 -11.74 12.08
N GLY A 23 14.07 -10.95 11.44
CA GLY A 23 14.25 -10.45 10.08
C GLY A 23 13.42 -11.14 9.01
N ASP A 24 12.36 -11.86 9.39
CA ASP A 24 11.42 -12.45 8.43
C ASP A 24 10.46 -11.38 7.86
N PRO A 25 10.64 -10.95 6.60
CA PRO A 25 9.83 -9.88 6.03
C PRO A 25 8.36 -10.27 5.79
N GLU A 26 8.08 -11.56 5.58
CA GLU A 26 6.70 -12.04 5.40
C GLU A 26 5.92 -11.93 6.72
N MET A 27 6.56 -12.25 7.83
CA MET A 27 5.96 -12.08 9.16
C MET A 27 5.78 -10.60 9.50
N CYS A 28 6.71 -9.74 9.11
CA CYS A 28 6.54 -8.29 9.23
C CYS A 28 5.37 -7.77 8.37
N ALA A 29 5.22 -8.25 7.14
CA ALA A 29 4.09 -7.89 6.27
C ALA A 29 2.76 -8.34 6.86
N PHE A 30 2.71 -9.54 7.42
CA PHE A 30 1.53 -10.05 8.11
C PHE A 30 1.16 -9.17 9.31
N LEU A 31 2.10 -8.94 10.22
CA LEU A 31 1.88 -8.10 11.41
C LEU A 31 1.46 -6.68 11.07
N GLY A 32 2.12 -6.08 10.08
CA GLY A 32 1.79 -4.74 9.64
C GLY A 32 0.33 -4.60 9.21
N LYS A 33 -0.18 -5.57 8.47
CA LYS A 33 -1.60 -5.62 8.05
C LYS A 33 -2.53 -5.88 9.23
N GLU A 34 -2.20 -6.83 10.10
CA GLU A 34 -2.99 -7.14 11.30
C GLU A 34 -3.20 -5.91 12.18
N PHE A 35 -2.13 -5.17 12.48
CA PHE A 35 -2.22 -3.94 13.27
C PHE A 35 -2.84 -2.77 12.52
N TYR A 36 -2.68 -2.71 11.20
CA TYR A 36 -3.29 -1.65 10.40
C TYR A 36 -4.80 -1.76 10.31
N TYR A 37 -5.31 -2.96 10.07
CA TYR A 37 -6.74 -3.22 9.94
C TYR A 37 -7.44 -3.55 11.26
N GLY A 38 -6.72 -4.10 12.22
CA GLY A 38 -7.29 -4.53 13.49
C GLY A 38 -8.18 -5.78 13.37
N TRP A 39 -7.80 -6.74 12.50
CA TRP A 39 -8.63 -7.91 12.23
C TRP A 39 -8.64 -8.92 13.39
N ASN A 40 -7.47 -9.38 13.80
CA ASN A 40 -7.31 -10.38 14.87
C ASN A 40 -6.68 -9.78 16.13
N VAL A 41 -6.19 -8.57 16.05
CA VAL A 41 -5.62 -7.80 17.15
C VAL A 41 -6.22 -6.40 17.15
N PRO A 42 -6.27 -5.68 18.29
CA PRO A 42 -6.67 -4.29 18.29
C PRO A 42 -5.80 -3.46 17.34
N GLN A 43 -6.42 -2.57 16.57
CA GLN A 43 -5.71 -1.67 15.67
C GLN A 43 -4.65 -0.89 16.43
N ASP A 44 -3.43 -0.87 15.88
CA ASP A 44 -2.29 -0.13 16.41
C ASP A 44 -1.48 0.41 15.23
N LEU A 45 -1.68 1.69 14.92
CA LEU A 45 -1.06 2.31 13.74
C LEU A 45 0.44 2.54 13.91
N ASP A 46 0.94 2.68 15.15
CA ASP A 46 2.38 2.81 15.40
C ASP A 46 3.10 1.48 15.12
N ARG A 47 2.55 0.38 15.59
CA ARG A 47 3.05 -0.96 15.26
C ARG A 47 2.91 -1.27 13.77
N ALA A 48 1.77 -0.93 13.18
CA ALA A 48 1.55 -1.09 11.75
C ALA A 48 2.62 -0.36 10.93
N LEU A 49 2.89 0.90 11.26
CA LEU A 49 3.92 1.70 10.60
C LEU A 49 5.30 1.02 10.66
N ARG A 50 5.70 0.55 11.83
CA ARG A 50 6.99 -0.14 12.02
C ARG A 50 7.11 -1.41 11.17
N TYR A 51 6.14 -2.30 11.27
CA TYR A 51 6.19 -3.59 10.58
C TYR A 51 6.00 -3.45 9.06
N LEU A 52 5.12 -2.57 8.61
CA LEU A 52 4.94 -2.26 7.19
C LEU A 52 6.19 -1.62 6.59
N THR A 53 6.92 -0.79 7.34
CA THR A 53 8.19 -0.21 6.87
C THR A 53 9.21 -1.30 6.58
N VAL A 54 9.42 -2.23 7.51
CA VAL A 54 10.34 -3.35 7.30
C VAL A 54 9.94 -4.19 6.08
N ALA A 55 8.67 -4.56 5.98
CA ALA A 55 8.18 -5.36 4.86
C ALA A 55 8.29 -4.63 3.52
N ALA A 56 7.97 -3.33 3.47
CA ALA A 56 8.08 -2.51 2.28
C ALA A 56 9.53 -2.35 1.80
N GLU A 57 10.46 -2.14 2.71
CA GLU A 57 11.90 -2.08 2.42
C GLU A 57 12.44 -3.39 1.87
N ASN A 58 11.82 -4.52 2.24
CA ASN A 58 12.14 -5.85 1.68
C ASN A 58 11.34 -6.19 0.40
N GLY A 59 10.61 -5.24 -0.16
CA GLY A 59 9.98 -5.36 -1.45
C GLY A 59 8.55 -5.90 -1.45
N ASP A 60 7.88 -6.04 -0.29
CA ASP A 60 6.48 -6.47 -0.25
C ASP A 60 5.56 -5.40 -0.83
N ALA A 61 4.97 -5.69 -1.99
CA ALA A 61 4.19 -4.73 -2.77
C ALA A 61 2.94 -4.21 -2.03
N ILE A 62 2.27 -5.07 -1.28
CA ILE A 62 1.08 -4.68 -0.52
C ILE A 62 1.46 -3.82 0.69
N SER A 63 2.58 -4.12 1.34
CA SER A 63 3.12 -3.27 2.40
C SER A 63 3.56 -1.91 1.88
N GLN A 64 4.20 -1.85 0.71
CA GLN A 64 4.53 -0.59 0.02
C GLN A 64 3.27 0.23 -0.26
N PHE A 65 2.23 -0.39 -0.80
CA PHE A 65 0.96 0.28 -1.06
C PHE A 65 0.30 0.78 0.23
N THR A 66 0.19 -0.07 1.26
CA THR A 66 -0.44 0.29 2.54
C THR A 66 0.33 1.41 3.26
N LEU A 67 1.65 1.31 3.29
CA LEU A 67 2.52 2.33 3.87
C LEU A 67 2.42 3.64 3.08
N GLY A 68 2.38 3.58 1.75
CA GLY A 68 2.14 4.74 0.88
C GLY A 68 0.82 5.43 1.21
N PHE A 69 -0.23 4.67 1.45
CA PHE A 69 -1.52 5.20 1.86
C PHE A 69 -1.48 5.86 3.25
N MET A 70 -0.72 5.30 4.20
CA MET A 70 -0.51 5.92 5.52
C MET A 70 0.15 7.30 5.39
N TYR A 71 1.19 7.43 4.58
CA TYR A 71 1.84 8.73 4.31
C TYR A 71 0.96 9.68 3.50
N TRP A 72 0.17 9.18 2.56
CA TRP A 72 -0.72 10.02 1.78
C TRP A 72 -1.85 10.61 2.63
N SER A 73 -2.43 9.81 3.51
CA SER A 73 -3.58 10.20 4.35
C SER A 73 -3.20 10.84 5.68
N GLY A 74 -1.95 10.72 6.11
CA GLY A 74 -1.52 11.11 7.46
C GLY A 74 -2.06 10.18 8.55
N ARG A 75 -2.39 8.94 8.19
CA ARG A 75 -2.91 7.95 9.14
C ARG A 75 -1.78 7.21 9.81
N GLY A 76 -1.58 7.45 11.11
CA GLY A 76 -0.51 6.85 11.92
C GLY A 76 0.87 7.49 11.73
N THR A 77 0.98 8.53 10.90
CA THR A 77 2.20 9.31 10.68
C THR A 77 1.83 10.69 10.14
N GLU A 78 2.78 11.63 10.15
CA GLU A 78 2.60 12.89 9.44
C GLU A 78 2.44 12.64 7.93
N PRO A 79 1.51 13.37 7.25
CA PRO A 79 1.37 13.27 5.81
C PRO A 79 2.68 13.62 5.09
N ASP A 80 3.06 12.80 4.12
CA ASP A 80 4.23 13.04 3.26
C ASP A 80 3.93 12.54 1.86
N LEU A 81 3.61 13.47 0.96
CA LEU A 81 3.20 13.15 -0.41
C LEU A 81 4.35 12.58 -1.24
N ASP A 82 5.57 13.00 -0.99
CA ASP A 82 6.73 12.49 -1.74
C ASP A 82 7.06 11.05 -1.35
N LYS A 83 7.03 10.72 -0.06
CA LYS A 83 7.15 9.33 0.40
C LYS A 83 5.99 8.46 -0.09
N ALA A 84 4.77 8.97 -0.06
CA ALA A 84 3.61 8.25 -0.60
C ALA A 84 3.80 7.94 -2.09
N TYR A 85 4.26 8.91 -2.87
CA TYR A 85 4.54 8.73 -4.29
C TYR A 85 5.58 7.64 -4.55
N GLU A 86 6.72 7.69 -3.85
CA GLU A 86 7.79 6.69 -3.99
C GLU A 86 7.30 5.27 -3.67
N LEU A 87 6.54 5.12 -2.59
CA LEU A 87 5.98 3.83 -2.17
C LEU A 87 4.91 3.31 -3.13
N PHE A 88 4.01 4.18 -3.59
CA PHE A 88 3.04 3.80 -4.61
C PHE A 88 3.72 3.43 -5.93
N LEU A 89 4.78 4.13 -6.32
CA LEU A 89 5.53 3.81 -7.53
C LEU A 89 6.17 2.42 -7.43
N GLN A 90 6.82 2.10 -6.31
CA GLN A 90 7.39 0.77 -6.08
C GLN A 90 6.33 -0.33 -6.16
N ALA A 91 5.16 -0.13 -5.56
CA ALA A 91 4.07 -1.09 -5.63
C ALA A 91 3.46 -1.18 -7.05
N ALA A 92 3.34 -0.05 -7.75
CA ALA A 92 2.85 0.02 -9.12
C ALA A 92 3.76 -0.71 -10.11
N GLU A 93 5.08 -0.63 -9.92
CA GLU A 93 6.06 -1.38 -10.71
C GLU A 93 5.99 -2.90 -10.46
N GLN A 94 5.39 -3.33 -9.37
CA GLN A 94 5.04 -4.72 -9.05
C GLN A 94 3.59 -5.10 -9.42
N ASP A 95 2.99 -4.34 -10.34
CA ASP A 95 1.66 -4.59 -10.88
C ASP A 95 0.49 -4.52 -9.87
N VAL A 96 0.61 -3.68 -8.84
CA VAL A 96 -0.51 -3.36 -7.95
C VAL A 96 -1.41 -2.29 -8.60
N PRO A 97 -2.63 -2.63 -9.05
CA PRO A 97 -3.45 -1.70 -9.84
C PRO A 97 -3.88 -0.45 -9.09
N GLU A 98 -4.19 -0.57 -7.81
CA GLU A 98 -4.55 0.56 -6.93
C GLU A 98 -3.37 1.52 -6.75
N ALA A 99 -2.15 1.00 -6.70
CA ALA A 99 -0.94 1.82 -6.62
C ALA A 99 -0.70 2.60 -7.91
N MET A 100 -0.89 1.97 -9.08
CA MET A 100 -0.81 2.64 -10.39
C MET A 100 -1.78 3.83 -10.48
N TYR A 101 -3.02 3.62 -10.02
CA TYR A 101 -4.03 4.67 -9.95
C TYR A 101 -3.59 5.83 -9.04
N ASN A 102 -3.05 5.53 -7.86
CA ASN A 102 -2.59 6.54 -6.92
C ASN A 102 -1.35 7.31 -7.44
N VAL A 103 -0.43 6.64 -8.13
CA VAL A 103 0.69 7.30 -8.84
C VAL A 103 0.15 8.33 -9.83
N ALA A 104 -0.82 7.94 -10.65
CA ALA A 104 -1.43 8.84 -11.63
C ALA A 104 -2.11 10.05 -10.96
N LYS A 105 -2.86 9.82 -9.89
CA LYS A 105 -3.49 10.92 -9.12
C LYS A 105 -2.47 11.93 -8.61
N ILE A 106 -1.39 11.47 -8.04
CA ILE A 106 -0.34 12.35 -7.51
C ILE A 106 0.33 13.13 -8.65
N LEU A 107 0.64 12.47 -9.77
CA LEU A 107 1.20 13.13 -10.96
C LEU A 107 0.31 14.26 -11.47
N LEU A 108 -0.99 14.02 -11.57
CA LEU A 108 -1.96 15.04 -12.01
C LEU A 108 -2.06 16.21 -11.02
N THR A 109 -1.95 15.93 -9.72
CA THR A 109 -1.96 16.97 -8.68
C THR A 109 -0.69 17.84 -8.73
N LYS A 110 0.47 17.25 -9.04
CA LYS A 110 1.77 17.95 -9.12
C LYS A 110 1.93 18.79 -10.41
N GLY A 111 1.08 18.64 -11.39
CA GLY A 111 1.11 19.41 -12.62
C GLY A 111 0.44 18.69 -13.78
N PHE A 112 -0.81 19.03 -14.02
CA PHE A 112 -1.66 18.35 -14.98
C PHE A 112 -1.06 18.28 -16.39
N GLU A 113 -0.69 19.43 -16.97
CA GLU A 113 -0.19 19.48 -18.37
C GLU A 113 1.12 18.73 -18.54
N LYS A 114 2.06 18.91 -17.61
CA LYS A 114 3.38 18.28 -17.67
C LYS A 114 3.35 16.76 -17.48
N ASN A 115 2.47 16.28 -16.61
CA ASN A 115 2.47 14.89 -16.16
C ASN A 115 1.32 14.05 -16.76
N ARG A 116 0.50 14.66 -17.62
CA ARG A 116 -0.71 14.05 -18.17
C ARG A 116 -0.44 12.73 -18.88
N ASP A 117 0.53 12.69 -19.76
CA ASP A 117 0.81 11.50 -20.57
C ASP A 117 1.32 10.34 -19.72
N GLU A 118 2.19 10.63 -18.76
CA GLU A 118 2.67 9.63 -17.80
C GLU A 118 1.53 9.11 -16.91
N ALA A 119 0.71 10.00 -16.37
CA ALA A 119 -0.45 9.64 -15.57
C ALA A 119 -1.44 8.78 -16.37
N MET A 120 -1.70 9.13 -17.63
CA MET A 120 -2.55 8.32 -18.50
C MET A 120 -1.97 6.93 -18.79
N GLY A 121 -0.65 6.82 -18.88
CA GLY A 121 0.03 5.53 -19.01
C GLY A 121 -0.23 4.62 -17.81
N TRP A 122 -0.06 5.14 -16.60
CA TRP A 122 -0.36 4.41 -15.37
C TRP A 122 -1.85 4.05 -15.24
N LEU A 123 -2.74 4.97 -15.58
CA LEU A 123 -4.19 4.71 -15.57
C LEU A 123 -4.59 3.60 -16.55
N ARG A 124 -4.01 3.56 -17.75
CA ARG A 124 -4.28 2.47 -18.72
C ARG A 124 -3.83 1.12 -18.17
N ARG A 125 -2.64 1.05 -17.57
CA ARG A 125 -2.16 -0.19 -16.94
C ARG A 125 -3.08 -0.63 -15.81
N SER A 126 -3.48 0.29 -14.95
CA SER A 126 -4.40 0.03 -13.84
C SER A 126 -5.77 -0.46 -14.32
N ALA A 127 -6.35 0.22 -15.31
CA ALA A 127 -7.63 -0.17 -15.91
C ALA A 127 -7.55 -1.53 -16.61
N ASN A 128 -6.47 -1.81 -17.34
CA ASN A 128 -6.24 -3.11 -17.97
C ASN A 128 -6.09 -4.25 -16.96
N ALA A 129 -5.61 -3.94 -15.75
CA ALA A 129 -5.56 -4.87 -14.64
C ALA A 129 -6.90 -5.03 -13.89
N GLY A 130 -7.95 -4.33 -14.34
CA GLY A 130 -9.32 -4.46 -13.82
C GLY A 130 -9.70 -3.48 -12.72
N TYR A 131 -8.95 -2.39 -12.53
CA TYR A 131 -9.29 -1.38 -11.53
C TYR A 131 -10.26 -0.35 -12.09
N ASP A 132 -11.54 -0.44 -11.73
CA ASP A 132 -12.63 0.35 -12.30
C ASP A 132 -12.43 1.86 -12.16
N ALA A 133 -11.94 2.33 -11.00
CA ALA A 133 -11.69 3.75 -10.77
C ALA A 133 -10.66 4.35 -11.77
N ALA A 134 -9.71 3.56 -12.23
CA ALA A 134 -8.75 4.00 -13.25
C ALA A 134 -9.42 4.12 -14.62
N TYR A 135 -10.32 3.23 -14.95
CA TYR A 135 -11.11 3.30 -16.18
C TYR A 135 -11.97 4.56 -16.22
N ASP A 136 -12.68 4.83 -15.12
CA ASP A 136 -13.53 6.03 -15.00
C ASP A 136 -12.69 7.31 -15.15
N MET A 137 -11.58 7.40 -14.47
CA MET A 137 -10.69 8.57 -14.56
C MET A 137 -10.10 8.75 -15.97
N LEU A 138 -9.75 7.67 -16.67
CA LEU A 138 -9.33 7.73 -18.08
C LEU A 138 -10.41 8.28 -19.00
N SER A 139 -11.66 7.87 -18.80
CA SER A 139 -12.79 8.36 -19.55
C SER A 139 -12.98 9.87 -19.35
N ASP A 140 -12.98 10.31 -18.10
CA ASP A 140 -13.11 11.73 -17.74
C ASP A 140 -11.99 12.60 -18.35
N LEU A 141 -10.75 12.10 -18.33
CA LEU A 141 -9.60 12.82 -18.92
C LEU A 141 -9.65 12.90 -20.46
N LYS A 142 -10.18 11.88 -21.13
CA LYS A 142 -10.40 11.89 -22.57
C LYS A 142 -11.49 12.88 -22.96
N ASP A 143 -12.59 12.92 -22.24
CA ASP A 143 -13.71 13.81 -22.48
C ASP A 143 -13.29 15.28 -22.25
N ALA A 144 -12.51 15.56 -21.21
CA ALA A 144 -11.95 16.87 -20.96
C ALA A 144 -10.97 17.34 -22.07
N GLY A 145 -10.24 16.41 -22.71
CA GLY A 145 -9.34 16.69 -23.84
C GLY A 145 -10.07 16.87 -25.17
N ALA A 146 -11.26 16.32 -25.34
CA ALA A 146 -12.07 16.44 -26.55
C ALA A 146 -12.90 17.73 -26.62
N GLY A 147 -13.01 18.47 -25.51
CA GLY A 147 -13.76 19.72 -25.41
C GLY A 147 -12.99 20.99 -25.75
N ASN A 148 -11.77 20.88 -26.25
CA ASN A 148 -10.92 22.02 -26.67
C ASN A 148 -10.73 22.05 -28.19
#